data_5aeea298de922a7ec489b66dece226a1
#
_entry.id   5aeea298de922a7ec489b66dece226a1
#
_cell.length_a   1.000
_cell.length_b   1.000
_cell.length_c   1.000
_cell.angle_alpha   90.00
_cell.angle_beta   90.00
_cell.angle_gamma   90.00
#
_symmetry.space_group_name_H-M   'P 1'
#
loop_
_entity.id
_entity.type
_entity.pdbx_description
1 polymer ?
#
loop_
_entity_poly.entity_id
_entity_poly.type
_entity_poly.pdbx_seq_one_letter_code
_entity_poly.pdbx_strand_id
1 'polypeptide(L)'
;TDPDYDFTIHTENVAPEFHVQLADIVSIFNAKPRATKTVDTTNTGKLLQEVYKYKAMTLRKADSIAYEKANTLKNKPFDWTTTQGMVGIEIEVENIRNSISGLQAYWGVEADGSLRNNGIELVSIPLQIKQVQLALEHVYECMHKNNDPDFSNRTSIHVHVNCRDLTQDQTFNFVLLYALFEKHFYQVAGAKRMNSIFCVPLFRTNQMTTINEVIYGMSPNWHKYCGINLLPLFQNSVTQGYGTIEFRHLYGTKDQMEILHWINDILCLRKFACEISKGDLLEAIKTMNTTSNYMAMYSQVFAKGRRLLSN
;
A
#
# COMPACT_ATOMS: atom_id res chain seq x y z
N THR A 1 -13.15 -4.39 -25.59
CA THR A 1 -14.13 -3.85 -24.64
C THR A 1 -15.31 -3.34 -25.44
N ASP A 2 -16.47 -3.91 -25.18
CA ASP A 2 -17.72 -3.52 -25.80
C ASP A 2 -18.01 -2.03 -25.48
N PRO A 3 -18.11 -1.14 -26.47
CA PRO A 3 -18.31 0.28 -26.23
C PRO A 3 -19.67 0.63 -25.61
N ASP A 4 -20.60 -0.32 -25.57
CA ASP A 4 -21.97 -0.13 -25.06
C ASP A 4 -22.19 -0.81 -23.70
N TYR A 5 -21.11 -1.22 -23.02
CA TYR A 5 -21.21 -1.88 -21.73
C TYR A 5 -21.59 -0.87 -20.62
N ASP A 6 -22.85 -0.89 -20.22
CA ASP A 6 -23.36 -0.12 -19.09
C ASP A 6 -23.19 -0.94 -17.80
N PHE A 7 -22.39 -0.41 -16.87
CA PHE A 7 -22.13 -1.05 -15.58
C PHE A 7 -23.01 -0.41 -14.49
N THR A 8 -24.02 -1.15 -14.09
CA THR A 8 -24.93 -0.73 -13.02
C THR A 8 -24.88 -1.70 -11.85
N ILE A 9 -24.70 -1.19 -10.64
CA ILE A 9 -24.79 -1.96 -9.40
C ILE A 9 -26.12 -1.69 -8.74
N HIS A 10 -26.88 -2.75 -8.43
CA HIS A 10 -28.08 -2.68 -7.63
C HIS A 10 -27.71 -2.64 -6.15
N THR A 11 -27.92 -1.50 -5.48
CA THR A 11 -27.48 -1.25 -4.12
C THR A 11 -28.57 -1.42 -3.06
N GLU A 12 -29.80 -1.77 -3.47
CA GLU A 12 -30.95 -1.80 -2.55
C GLU A 12 -30.79 -2.77 -1.38
N ASN A 13 -30.02 -3.84 -1.58
CA ASN A 13 -29.77 -4.87 -0.58
C ASN A 13 -28.36 -4.78 0.05
N VAL A 14 -27.62 -3.73 -0.27
CA VAL A 14 -26.28 -3.49 0.30
C VAL A 14 -26.42 -2.53 1.49
N ALA A 15 -25.69 -2.79 2.56
CA ALA A 15 -25.72 -1.91 3.71
C ALA A 15 -25.37 -0.46 3.33
N PRO A 16 -26.08 0.55 3.86
CA PRO A 16 -25.95 1.95 3.45
C PRO A 16 -24.51 2.48 3.50
N GLU A 17 -23.69 1.98 4.40
CA GLU A 17 -22.30 2.36 4.54
C GLU A 17 -21.42 1.98 3.33
N PHE A 18 -21.88 1.07 2.47
CA PHE A 18 -21.17 0.64 1.26
C PHE A 18 -21.70 1.30 -0.01
N HIS A 19 -22.87 1.97 0.04
CA HIS A 19 -23.50 2.58 -1.14
C HIS A 19 -22.58 3.58 -1.83
N VAL A 20 -21.89 4.42 -1.07
CA VAL A 20 -21.00 5.45 -1.64
C VAL A 20 -19.84 4.81 -2.40
N GLN A 21 -19.22 3.79 -1.83
CA GLN A 21 -18.10 3.09 -2.46
C GLN A 21 -18.53 2.37 -3.74
N LEU A 22 -19.71 1.74 -3.73
CA LEU A 22 -20.24 1.05 -4.90
C LEU A 22 -20.64 2.02 -6.01
N ALA A 23 -21.23 3.18 -5.68
CA ALA A 23 -21.54 4.22 -6.64
C ALA A 23 -20.28 4.79 -7.31
N ASP A 24 -19.22 5.01 -6.52
CA ASP A 24 -17.93 5.48 -7.02
C ASP A 24 -17.29 4.45 -7.96
N ILE A 25 -17.38 3.15 -7.63
CA ILE A 25 -16.91 2.07 -8.49
C ILE A 25 -17.68 2.05 -9.82
N VAL A 26 -19.00 2.20 -9.79
CA VAL A 26 -19.82 2.32 -11.02
C VAL A 26 -19.33 3.48 -11.88
N SER A 27 -19.01 4.63 -11.28
CA SER A 27 -18.55 5.79 -12.04
C SER A 27 -17.20 5.54 -12.74
N ILE A 28 -16.31 4.71 -12.17
CA ILE A 28 -15.05 4.32 -12.81
C ILE A 28 -15.31 3.52 -14.10
N PHE A 29 -16.29 2.62 -14.09
CA PHE A 29 -16.59 1.78 -15.24
C PHE A 29 -17.35 2.51 -16.33
N ASN A 30 -18.24 3.43 -15.96
CA ASN A 30 -19.01 4.20 -16.90
C ASN A 30 -18.22 5.37 -17.52
N ALA A 31 -17.05 5.70 -16.98
CA ALA A 31 -16.15 6.67 -17.59
C ALA A 31 -15.59 6.11 -18.91
N LYS A 32 -16.00 6.70 -20.04
CA LYS A 32 -15.49 6.29 -21.36
C LYS A 32 -13.98 6.46 -21.40
N PRO A 33 -13.21 5.40 -21.73
CA PRO A 33 -11.77 5.50 -21.84
C PRO A 33 -11.43 6.52 -22.95
N ARG A 34 -10.67 7.57 -22.61
CA ARG A 34 -10.03 8.40 -23.63
C ARG A 34 -9.07 7.52 -24.41
N ALA A 35 -9.04 7.68 -25.74
CA ALA A 35 -8.17 6.92 -26.63
C ALA A 35 -6.74 6.89 -26.06
N THR A 36 -6.31 5.73 -25.60
CA THR A 36 -5.02 5.51 -24.96
C THR A 36 -3.94 5.41 -26.01
N LYS A 37 -2.91 6.26 -25.91
CA LYS A 37 -1.61 5.91 -26.49
C LYS A 37 -1.10 4.70 -25.72
N THR A 38 -0.87 3.60 -26.40
CA THR A 38 -0.15 2.47 -25.85
C THR A 38 1.26 2.94 -25.47
N VAL A 39 1.50 3.12 -24.18
CA VAL A 39 2.84 3.40 -23.65
C VAL A 39 3.56 2.07 -23.53
N ASP A 40 4.75 1.98 -24.10
CA ASP A 40 5.62 0.80 -23.98
C ASP A 40 6.07 0.63 -22.52
N THR A 41 5.32 -0.19 -21.77
CA THR A 41 5.59 -0.48 -20.35
C THR A 41 6.84 -1.32 -20.15
N THR A 42 7.36 -1.99 -21.21
CA THR A 42 8.56 -2.82 -21.11
C THR A 42 9.82 -2.01 -20.84
N ASN A 43 9.94 -0.80 -21.41
CA ASN A 43 11.09 0.07 -21.16
C ASN A 43 11.03 0.74 -19.78
N THR A 44 9.86 1.14 -19.32
CA THR A 44 9.70 1.75 -17.99
C THR A 44 10.02 0.72 -16.89
N GLY A 45 9.56 -0.53 -17.04
CA GLY A 45 9.87 -1.61 -16.10
C GLY A 45 11.36 -1.94 -16.02
N LYS A 46 12.09 -1.90 -17.15
CA LYS A 46 13.55 -2.11 -17.17
C LYS A 46 14.31 -0.97 -16.50
N LEU A 47 13.93 0.27 -16.77
CA LEU A 47 14.57 1.45 -16.15
C LEU A 47 14.39 1.47 -14.65
N LEU A 48 13.19 1.11 -14.17
CA LEU A 48 12.88 0.99 -12.76
C LEU A 48 13.68 -0.14 -12.08
N GLN A 49 13.88 -1.26 -12.76
CA GLN A 49 14.75 -2.34 -12.26
C GLN A 49 16.20 -1.88 -12.10
N GLU A 50 16.71 -1.02 -12.98
CA GLU A 50 18.09 -0.51 -12.89
C GLU A 50 18.27 0.47 -11.73
N VAL A 51 17.32 1.37 -11.50
CA VAL A 51 17.34 2.30 -10.37
C VAL A 51 17.30 1.56 -9.03
N TYR A 52 16.50 0.51 -8.93
CA TYR A 52 16.46 -0.33 -7.74
C TYR A 52 17.72 -1.18 -7.54
N LYS A 53 18.29 -1.69 -8.63
CA LYS A 53 19.60 -2.34 -8.55
C LYS A 53 20.65 -1.40 -7.98
N TYR A 54 20.60 -0.12 -8.35
CA TYR A 54 21.57 0.87 -7.88
C TYR A 54 21.40 1.19 -6.39
N LYS A 55 20.20 1.51 -5.92
CA LYS A 55 19.91 1.71 -4.49
C LYS A 55 20.17 0.43 -3.68
N ALA A 56 19.69 -0.73 -4.14
CA ALA A 56 19.91 -2.00 -3.48
C ALA A 56 21.40 -2.42 -3.49
N MET A 57 22.17 -2.12 -4.54
CA MET A 57 23.61 -2.42 -4.59
C MET A 57 24.43 -1.55 -3.64
N THR A 58 24.09 -0.26 -3.49
CA THR A 58 24.79 0.64 -2.56
C THR A 58 24.57 0.22 -1.10
N LEU A 59 23.39 -0.29 -0.80
CA LEU A 59 23.03 -0.81 0.52
C LEU A 59 23.56 -2.24 0.77
N ARG A 60 23.61 -3.11 -0.25
CA ARG A 60 24.10 -4.50 -0.12
C ARG A 60 25.59 -4.62 0.15
N LYS A 61 26.43 -3.68 -0.30
CA LYS A 61 27.89 -3.76 -0.10
C LYS A 61 28.31 -3.55 1.36
N ALA A 62 27.50 -2.85 2.14
CA ALA A 62 27.82 -2.61 3.55
C ALA A 62 27.48 -3.80 4.47
N ASP A 63 26.60 -4.74 4.06
CA ASP A 63 25.84 -5.53 5.03
C ASP A 63 25.71 -7.03 4.80
N SER A 64 26.41 -7.63 3.84
CA SER A 64 26.37 -9.11 3.71
C SER A 64 26.79 -9.83 5.01
N ILE A 65 27.64 -9.21 5.81
CA ILE A 65 28.15 -9.76 7.07
C ILE A 65 27.19 -9.52 8.24
N ALA A 66 26.50 -8.38 8.28
CA ALA A 66 25.50 -8.08 9.30
C ALA A 66 24.22 -8.91 9.09
N TYR A 67 23.89 -9.20 7.84
CA TYR A 67 22.72 -9.97 7.43
C TYR A 67 22.76 -11.42 7.92
N GLU A 68 23.92 -12.07 7.86
CA GLU A 68 24.06 -13.44 8.34
C GLU A 68 23.97 -13.55 9.88
N LYS A 69 24.34 -12.50 10.61
CA LYS A 69 24.24 -12.45 12.07
C LYS A 69 22.88 -12.05 12.60
N ALA A 70 22.06 -11.36 11.78
CA ALA A 70 20.71 -10.92 12.15
C ALA A 70 19.63 -11.99 11.91
N ASN A 71 20.01 -13.20 11.53
CA ASN A 71 19.07 -14.26 11.10
C ASN A 71 18.31 -14.96 12.22
N THR A 72 18.34 -14.45 13.44
CA THR A 72 17.54 -14.99 14.54
C THR A 72 16.46 -14.00 14.93
N LEU A 73 15.22 -14.32 14.57
CA LEU A 73 14.04 -13.61 15.07
C LEU A 73 14.03 -13.68 16.61
N LYS A 74 13.83 -12.55 17.27
CA LYS A 74 13.61 -12.48 18.72
C LYS A 74 12.23 -12.97 19.10
N ASN A 75 11.26 -12.78 18.20
CA ASN A 75 9.88 -13.16 18.36
C ASN A 75 9.53 -14.37 17.50
N LYS A 76 8.42 -15.03 17.86
CA LYS A 76 7.87 -16.10 17.02
C LYS A 76 7.67 -15.59 15.59
N PRO A 77 8.05 -16.37 14.56
CA PRO A 77 7.81 -16.00 13.17
C PRO A 77 6.34 -15.67 12.91
N PHE A 78 6.11 -14.56 12.21
CA PHE A 78 4.77 -14.16 11.80
C PHE A 78 4.22 -15.11 10.74
N ASP A 79 2.95 -15.50 10.90
CA ASP A 79 2.26 -16.40 9.96
C ASP A 79 1.68 -15.61 8.78
N TRP A 80 2.49 -15.40 7.75
CA TRP A 80 2.10 -14.69 6.54
C TRP A 80 1.10 -15.49 5.70
N THR A 81 0.04 -14.83 5.26
CA THR A 81 -0.92 -15.43 4.30
C THR A 81 -0.28 -15.67 2.94
N THR A 82 0.66 -14.81 2.55
CA THR A 82 1.48 -14.95 1.35
C THR A 82 2.86 -14.35 1.56
N THR A 83 3.87 -14.94 0.94
CA THR A 83 5.23 -14.39 0.93
C THR A 83 5.66 -13.89 -0.45
N GLN A 84 4.69 -13.77 -1.37
CA GLN A 84 4.93 -13.22 -2.71
C GLN A 84 4.94 -11.71 -2.70
N GLY A 85 5.84 -11.13 -3.48
CA GLY A 85 6.02 -9.69 -3.61
C GLY A 85 7.13 -9.15 -2.71
N MET A 86 7.25 -7.84 -2.73
CA MET A 86 8.18 -7.07 -1.90
C MET A 86 7.46 -5.83 -1.37
N VAL A 87 7.93 -5.34 -0.23
CA VAL A 87 7.43 -4.10 0.36
C VAL A 87 8.58 -3.17 0.74
N GLY A 88 8.33 -1.87 0.71
CA GLY A 88 9.12 -0.85 1.38
C GLY A 88 8.30 -0.30 2.55
N ILE A 89 8.95 0.09 3.62
CA ILE A 89 8.31 0.63 4.80
C ILE A 89 8.97 1.97 5.12
N GLU A 90 8.15 2.98 5.36
CA GLU A 90 8.56 4.28 5.87
C GLU A 90 7.96 4.46 7.26
N ILE A 91 8.79 4.80 8.25
CA ILE A 91 8.36 5.02 9.63
C ILE A 91 8.69 6.44 10.02
N GLU A 92 7.68 7.26 10.19
CA GLU A 92 7.83 8.64 10.65
C GLU A 92 7.91 8.69 12.18
N VAL A 93 8.90 9.40 12.70
CA VAL A 93 9.11 9.60 14.15
C VAL A 93 9.47 11.04 14.46
N GLU A 94 9.12 11.49 15.65
CA GLU A 94 9.39 12.87 16.14
C GLU A 94 10.22 12.86 17.42
N ASN A 95 10.63 14.05 17.87
CA ASN A 95 11.40 14.24 19.10
C ASN A 95 12.74 13.51 19.14
N ILE A 96 13.45 13.50 18.01
CA ILE A 96 14.78 12.88 17.93
C ILE A 96 15.77 13.74 18.69
N ARG A 97 16.31 13.20 19.77
CA ARG A 97 17.34 13.86 20.60
C ARG A 97 18.75 13.57 20.10
N ASN A 98 18.97 12.37 19.61
CA ASN A 98 20.25 11.92 19.06
C ASN A 98 20.01 11.19 17.74
N SER A 99 21.01 11.19 16.86
CA SER A 99 20.93 10.41 15.62
C SER A 99 20.76 8.93 15.95
N ILE A 100 19.81 8.27 15.28
CA ILE A 100 19.61 6.83 15.42
C ILE A 100 20.74 6.13 14.67
N SER A 101 21.53 5.35 15.40
CA SER A 101 22.67 4.60 14.85
C SER A 101 22.33 3.11 14.66
N GLY A 102 23.11 2.42 13.84
CA GLY A 102 22.98 0.98 13.64
C GLY A 102 21.93 0.56 12.61
N LEU A 103 21.41 1.50 11.84
CA LEU A 103 20.31 1.28 10.89
C LEU A 103 20.71 0.62 9.57
N GLN A 104 22.01 0.53 9.27
CA GLN A 104 22.57 0.31 7.92
C GLN A 104 22.17 -1.02 7.26
N ALA A 105 21.67 -1.99 8.02
CA ALA A 105 21.28 -3.29 7.45
C ALA A 105 20.05 -3.20 6.55
N TYR A 106 19.04 -2.47 6.99
CA TYR A 106 17.74 -2.42 6.31
C TYR A 106 17.20 -1.01 6.09
N TRP A 107 17.75 0.00 6.80
CA TRP A 107 17.11 1.30 6.94
C TRP A 107 18.04 2.45 6.58
N GLY A 108 17.49 3.45 5.92
CA GLY A 108 18.06 4.77 5.77
C GLY A 108 17.28 5.80 6.58
N VAL A 109 17.82 7.02 6.64
CA VAL A 109 17.18 8.16 7.30
C VAL A 109 16.96 9.23 6.25
N GLU A 110 15.73 9.74 6.17
CA GLU A 110 15.37 10.86 5.31
C GLU A 110 14.76 11.98 6.16
N ALA A 111 14.90 13.23 5.71
CA ALA A 111 14.28 14.36 6.36
C ALA A 111 12.87 14.56 5.81
N ASP A 112 11.88 14.69 6.68
CA ASP A 112 10.51 15.06 6.31
C ASP A 112 10.13 16.39 6.96
N GLY A 113 9.90 17.42 6.14
CA GLY A 113 9.51 18.76 6.59
C GLY A 113 8.11 18.85 7.22
N SER A 114 7.30 17.78 7.15
CA SER A 114 5.99 17.73 7.80
C SER A 114 6.09 17.40 9.29
N LEU A 115 7.21 16.81 9.73
CA LEU A 115 7.46 16.38 11.09
C LEU A 115 8.01 17.51 11.97
N ARG A 116 7.84 17.39 13.30
CA ARG A 116 8.25 18.39 14.28
C ARG A 116 9.44 17.89 15.10
N ASN A 117 10.10 18.85 15.78
CA ASN A 117 11.11 18.54 16.80
C ASN A 117 12.21 17.58 16.30
N ASN A 118 12.83 17.94 15.17
CA ASN A 118 13.84 17.10 14.51
C ASN A 118 13.30 15.72 14.12
N GLY A 119 12.02 15.64 13.73
CA GLY A 119 11.45 14.41 13.21
C GLY A 119 12.15 13.93 11.95
N ILE A 120 12.18 12.65 11.77
CA ILE A 120 12.81 11.97 10.63
C ILE A 120 11.89 10.87 10.12
N GLU A 121 12.13 10.47 8.90
CA GLU A 121 11.55 9.31 8.26
C GLU A 121 12.62 8.20 8.16
N LEU A 122 12.28 7.03 8.70
CA LEU A 122 13.12 5.82 8.59
C LEU A 122 12.60 5.02 7.40
N VAL A 123 13.40 4.95 6.34
CA VAL A 123 13.03 4.33 5.07
C VAL A 123 13.73 3.00 4.91
N SER A 124 12.97 1.90 4.74
CA SER A 124 13.55 0.60 4.51
C SER A 124 14.05 0.44 3.06
N ILE A 125 15.03 -0.45 2.87
CA ILE A 125 15.27 -1.03 1.54
C ILE A 125 14.01 -1.82 1.10
N PRO A 126 13.88 -2.16 -0.19
CA PRO A 126 12.87 -3.11 -0.63
C PRO A 126 13.08 -4.47 0.04
N LEU A 127 12.10 -4.88 0.85
CA LEU A 127 12.15 -6.10 1.66
C LEU A 127 11.36 -7.23 1.00
N GLN A 128 11.95 -8.40 0.94
CA GLN A 128 11.17 -9.63 0.76
C GLN A 128 10.30 -9.87 1.99
N ILE A 129 9.12 -10.44 1.81
CA ILE A 129 8.15 -10.57 2.92
C ILE A 129 8.72 -11.30 4.14
N LYS A 130 9.54 -12.32 3.90
CA LYS A 130 10.22 -13.05 4.99
C LYS A 130 11.23 -12.20 5.78
N GLN A 131 11.67 -11.07 5.24
CA GLN A 131 12.62 -10.16 5.89
C GLN A 131 11.94 -9.07 6.71
N VAL A 132 10.65 -8.84 6.48
CA VAL A 132 9.91 -7.70 7.08
C VAL A 132 9.98 -7.71 8.60
N GLN A 133 9.71 -8.86 9.21
CA GLN A 133 9.74 -8.96 10.67
C GLN A 133 11.13 -8.67 11.24
N LEU A 134 12.18 -9.24 10.62
CA LEU A 134 13.56 -8.98 11.03
C LEU A 134 13.94 -7.50 10.90
N ALA A 135 13.53 -6.88 9.80
CA ALA A 135 13.78 -5.46 9.57
C ALA A 135 13.06 -4.58 10.60
N LEU A 136 11.82 -4.91 10.96
CA LEU A 136 11.08 -4.21 12.01
C LEU A 136 11.74 -4.41 13.39
N GLU A 137 12.04 -5.64 13.78
CA GLU A 137 12.75 -5.92 15.04
C GLU A 137 14.04 -5.11 15.14
N HIS A 138 14.78 -5.04 14.04
CA HIS A 138 16.04 -4.29 13.99
C HIS A 138 15.84 -2.78 14.19
N VAL A 139 14.91 -2.14 13.46
CA VAL A 139 14.72 -0.69 13.59
C VAL A 139 14.17 -0.29 14.95
N TYR A 140 13.25 -1.07 15.52
CA TYR A 140 12.73 -0.80 16.86
C TYR A 140 13.78 -0.99 17.94
N GLU A 141 14.68 -1.97 17.79
CA GLU A 141 15.84 -2.09 18.67
C GLU A 141 16.78 -0.88 18.57
N CYS A 142 17.06 -0.40 17.35
CA CYS A 142 17.86 0.81 17.14
C CYS A 142 17.20 2.05 17.76
N MET A 143 15.89 2.21 17.60
CA MET A 143 15.14 3.30 18.23
C MET A 143 15.19 3.22 19.75
N HIS A 144 14.99 2.03 20.32
CA HIS A 144 15.04 1.83 21.76
C HIS A 144 16.43 2.16 22.35
N LYS A 145 17.51 1.77 21.69
CA LYS A 145 18.88 2.12 22.09
C LYS A 145 19.18 3.62 22.02
N ASN A 146 18.43 4.37 21.25
CA ASN A 146 18.60 5.81 21.03
C ASN A 146 17.49 6.66 21.67
N ASN A 147 16.97 6.24 22.82
CA ASN A 147 15.99 6.93 23.66
C ASN A 147 14.57 7.02 23.08
N ASP A 148 14.13 5.99 22.38
CA ASP A 148 12.73 5.83 21.89
C ASP A 148 12.11 7.14 21.39
N PRO A 149 12.17 7.42 20.09
CA PRO A 149 11.49 8.59 19.53
C PRO A 149 9.98 8.49 19.72
N ASP A 150 9.29 9.61 19.59
CA ASP A 150 7.85 9.68 19.79
C ASP A 150 7.08 9.44 18.50
N PHE A 151 5.95 8.77 18.66
CA PHE A 151 4.89 8.71 17.66
C PHE A 151 3.77 9.67 18.04
N SER A 152 3.53 10.66 17.21
CA SER A 152 2.50 11.66 17.41
C SER A 152 1.30 11.41 16.48
N ASN A 153 0.27 12.24 16.60
CA ASN A 153 -0.87 12.21 15.66
C ASN A 153 -0.47 12.63 14.23
N ARG A 154 0.74 13.10 14.02
CA ARG A 154 1.27 13.50 12.71
C ARG A 154 2.08 12.40 12.07
N THR A 155 2.68 11.53 12.87
CA THR A 155 3.50 10.43 12.38
C THR A 155 2.63 9.31 11.82
N SER A 156 3.10 8.70 10.77
CA SER A 156 2.48 7.58 10.09
C SER A 156 3.49 6.50 9.74
N ILE A 157 2.97 5.36 9.34
CA ILE A 157 3.75 4.30 8.73
C ILE A 157 3.19 4.10 7.34
N HIS A 158 4.03 4.33 6.33
CA HIS A 158 3.67 4.10 4.94
C HIS A 158 4.22 2.76 4.48
N VAL A 159 3.43 2.07 3.68
CA VAL A 159 3.84 0.78 3.10
C VAL A 159 3.76 0.86 1.58
N HIS A 160 4.90 0.74 0.95
CA HIS A 160 5.04 0.63 -0.49
C HIS A 160 4.96 -0.84 -0.91
N VAL A 161 4.03 -1.19 -1.76
CA VAL A 161 3.87 -2.56 -2.26
C VAL A 161 4.34 -2.63 -3.70
N ASN A 162 5.23 -3.56 -4.00
CA ASN A 162 5.76 -3.76 -5.34
C ASN A 162 4.65 -4.16 -6.33
N CYS A 163 4.57 -3.42 -7.45
CA CYS A 163 3.64 -3.68 -8.55
C CYS A 163 4.34 -3.92 -9.89
N ARG A 164 5.69 -4.02 -9.92
CA ARG A 164 6.45 -4.19 -11.17
C ARG A 164 6.33 -5.58 -11.78
N ASP A 165 6.01 -6.55 -10.96
CA ASP A 165 5.72 -7.92 -11.36
C ASP A 165 4.24 -8.14 -11.70
N LEU A 166 3.41 -7.10 -11.61
CA LEU A 166 2.00 -7.11 -11.96
C LEU A 166 1.78 -6.65 -13.40
N THR A 167 0.80 -7.25 -14.06
CA THR A 167 0.25 -6.69 -15.30
C THR A 167 -0.56 -5.42 -15.00
N GLN A 168 -0.87 -4.64 -16.03
CA GLN A 168 -1.75 -3.48 -15.86
C GLN A 168 -3.13 -3.87 -15.32
N ASP A 169 -3.71 -4.98 -15.79
CA ASP A 169 -4.99 -5.47 -15.31
C ASP A 169 -4.92 -5.92 -13.85
N GLN A 170 -3.85 -6.59 -13.43
CA GLN A 170 -3.65 -6.95 -12.03
C GLN A 170 -3.47 -5.71 -11.14
N THR A 171 -2.74 -4.70 -11.61
CA THR A 171 -2.60 -3.43 -10.90
C THR A 171 -3.94 -2.71 -10.80
N PHE A 172 -4.73 -2.70 -11.87
CA PHE A 172 -6.09 -2.17 -11.86
C PHE A 172 -6.97 -2.91 -10.86
N ASN A 173 -6.96 -4.25 -10.88
CA ASN A 173 -7.71 -5.07 -9.92
C ASN A 173 -7.32 -4.75 -8.49
N PHE A 174 -6.02 -4.55 -8.21
CA PHE A 174 -5.53 -4.21 -6.89
C PHE A 174 -6.09 -2.86 -6.39
N VAL A 175 -6.05 -1.83 -7.23
CA VAL A 175 -6.61 -0.51 -6.90
C VAL A 175 -8.13 -0.57 -6.75
N LEU A 176 -8.81 -1.32 -7.62
CA LEU A 176 -10.25 -1.48 -7.56
C LEU A 176 -10.71 -2.21 -6.31
N LEU A 177 -10.03 -3.29 -5.92
CA LEU A 177 -10.29 -4.01 -4.68
C LEU A 177 -10.01 -3.13 -3.46
N TYR A 178 -8.95 -2.32 -3.49
CA TYR A 178 -8.73 -1.33 -2.44
C TYR A 178 -9.91 -0.36 -2.34
N ALA A 179 -10.36 0.21 -3.45
CA ALA A 179 -11.51 1.12 -3.46
C ALA A 179 -12.78 0.45 -2.89
N LEU A 180 -13.01 -0.83 -3.22
CA LEU A 180 -14.12 -1.60 -2.68
C LEU A 180 -14.01 -1.81 -1.16
N PHE A 181 -12.79 -2.03 -0.66
CA PHE A 181 -12.52 -2.32 0.74
C PHE A 181 -11.84 -1.16 1.49
N GLU A 182 -11.85 0.06 0.97
CA GLU A 182 -11.19 1.21 1.58
C GLU A 182 -11.61 1.42 3.05
N LYS A 183 -12.88 1.19 3.35
CA LYS A 183 -13.40 1.32 4.71
C LYS A 183 -12.72 0.36 5.69
N HIS A 184 -12.41 -0.87 5.27
CA HIS A 184 -11.66 -1.83 6.07
C HIS A 184 -10.30 -1.25 6.49
N PHE A 185 -9.55 -0.69 5.54
CA PHE A 185 -8.23 -0.12 5.82
C PHE A 185 -8.31 1.04 6.82
N TYR A 186 -9.33 1.90 6.73
CA TYR A 186 -9.52 2.96 7.71
C TYR A 186 -10.02 2.46 9.07
N GLN A 187 -10.78 1.38 9.12
CA GLN A 187 -11.18 0.76 10.39
C GLN A 187 -9.96 0.18 11.12
N VAL A 188 -9.07 -0.50 10.39
CA VAL A 188 -7.84 -1.05 10.95
C VAL A 188 -6.88 0.06 11.39
N ALA A 189 -6.65 1.06 10.54
CA ALA A 189 -5.78 2.18 10.85
C ALA A 189 -6.34 3.15 11.91
N GLY A 190 -7.58 2.96 12.33
CA GLY A 190 -8.28 3.81 13.29
C GLY A 190 -9.08 4.93 12.64
N ALA A 191 -10.32 5.12 13.10
CA ALA A 191 -11.30 6.05 12.51
C ALA A 191 -10.80 7.50 12.41
N LYS A 192 -9.90 7.94 13.30
CA LYS A 192 -9.30 9.28 13.26
C LYS A 192 -8.52 9.54 11.97
N ARG A 193 -7.98 8.50 11.32
CA ARG A 193 -7.21 8.62 10.07
C ARG A 193 -8.08 9.09 8.90
N MET A 194 -9.38 8.81 8.90
CA MET A 194 -10.31 9.31 7.87
C MET A 194 -10.40 10.85 7.82
N ASN A 195 -10.00 11.54 8.88
CA ASN A 195 -10.01 12.99 8.95
C ASN A 195 -8.61 13.61 8.79
N SER A 196 -7.60 12.80 8.50
CA SER A 196 -6.25 13.28 8.22
C SER A 196 -6.17 13.89 6.82
N ILE A 197 -5.56 15.08 6.72
CA ILE A 197 -5.26 15.72 5.43
C ILE A 197 -4.10 15.03 4.69
N PHE A 198 -3.35 14.19 5.36
CA PHE A 198 -2.22 13.41 4.81
C PHE A 198 -2.61 11.99 4.40
N CYS A 199 -3.89 11.64 4.60
CA CYS A 199 -4.43 10.33 4.26
C CYS A 199 -5.93 10.48 3.96
N VAL A 200 -6.26 11.12 2.84
CA VAL A 200 -7.64 11.43 2.48
C VAL A 200 -8.28 10.19 1.84
N PRO A 201 -9.47 9.76 2.29
CA PRO A 201 -10.18 8.66 1.64
C PRO A 201 -10.49 8.97 0.16
N LEU A 202 -10.40 7.98 -0.70
CA LEU A 202 -10.69 8.12 -2.15
C LEU A 202 -12.08 8.69 -2.39
N PHE A 203 -13.08 8.23 -1.64
CA PHE A 203 -14.47 8.70 -1.80
C PHE A 203 -14.68 10.18 -1.44
N ARG A 204 -13.70 10.84 -0.80
CA ARG A 204 -13.68 12.28 -0.55
C ARG A 204 -12.91 13.06 -1.61
N THR A 205 -12.42 12.40 -2.62
CA THR A 205 -11.63 12.99 -3.71
C THR A 205 -12.26 12.65 -5.05
N ASN A 206 -11.87 13.36 -6.10
CA ASN A 206 -12.28 13.03 -7.47
C ASN A 206 -11.38 11.96 -8.12
N GLN A 207 -10.51 11.29 -7.34
CA GLN A 207 -9.51 10.38 -7.90
C GLN A 207 -10.12 9.06 -8.41
N MET A 208 -11.28 8.66 -7.89
CA MET A 208 -11.97 7.46 -8.36
C MET A 208 -12.22 7.48 -9.88
N THR A 209 -12.62 8.62 -10.42
CA THR A 209 -12.87 8.78 -11.86
C THR A 209 -11.60 8.76 -12.71
N THR A 210 -10.44 8.94 -12.11
CA THR A 210 -9.14 9.00 -12.80
C THR A 210 -8.36 7.69 -12.74
N ILE A 211 -8.82 6.68 -12.01
CA ILE A 211 -8.10 5.40 -11.83
C ILE A 211 -7.77 4.76 -13.17
N ASN A 212 -8.71 4.69 -14.10
CA ASN A 212 -8.46 4.14 -15.43
C ASN A 212 -7.39 4.93 -16.20
N GLU A 213 -7.47 6.27 -16.15
CA GLU A 213 -6.49 7.13 -16.82
C GLU A 213 -5.11 6.97 -16.20
N VAL A 214 -5.04 6.84 -14.89
CA VAL A 214 -3.79 6.64 -14.16
C VAL A 214 -3.17 5.28 -14.50
N ILE A 215 -3.92 4.19 -14.39
CA ILE A 215 -3.38 2.84 -14.57
C ILE A 215 -3.07 2.54 -16.05
N TYR A 216 -3.96 2.91 -16.98
CA TYR A 216 -3.80 2.58 -18.39
C TYR A 216 -3.26 3.72 -19.23
N GLY A 217 -3.53 4.95 -18.84
CA GLY A 217 -3.05 6.15 -19.52
C GLY A 217 -1.66 6.60 -19.07
N MET A 218 -1.10 5.99 -18.05
CA MET A 218 0.17 6.38 -17.44
C MET A 218 0.21 7.87 -17.08
N SER A 219 -0.95 8.42 -16.70
CA SER A 219 -1.06 9.81 -16.27
C SER A 219 -0.63 9.94 -14.81
N PRO A 220 0.35 10.79 -14.46
CA PRO A 220 0.74 11.03 -13.08
C PRO A 220 -0.24 11.98 -12.33
N ASN A 221 -1.45 12.16 -12.82
CA ASN A 221 -2.43 13.03 -12.19
C ASN A 221 -3.13 12.33 -11.02
N TRP A 222 -2.42 12.23 -9.90
CA TRP A 222 -2.92 11.61 -8.68
C TRP A 222 -2.65 12.50 -7.47
N HIS A 223 -3.61 12.56 -6.55
CA HIS A 223 -3.47 13.30 -5.30
C HIS A 223 -2.65 12.48 -4.30
N LYS A 224 -1.40 12.86 -4.06
CA LYS A 224 -0.44 12.08 -3.24
C LYS A 224 -0.90 11.81 -1.81
N TYR A 225 -1.81 12.62 -1.28
CA TYR A 225 -2.32 12.48 0.08
C TYR A 225 -3.61 11.64 0.16
N CYS A 226 -3.98 10.91 -0.89
CA CYS A 226 -5.00 9.85 -0.77
C CYS A 226 -4.50 8.72 0.13
N GLY A 227 -5.42 7.94 0.69
CA GLY A 227 -5.11 6.75 1.48
C GLY A 227 -4.19 5.78 0.74
N ILE A 228 -4.36 5.64 -0.59
CA ILE A 228 -3.34 5.09 -1.46
C ILE A 228 -2.75 6.18 -2.36
N ASN A 229 -1.44 6.16 -2.55
CA ASN A 229 -0.75 7.02 -3.48
C ASN A 229 -0.23 6.20 -4.66
N LEU A 230 -0.70 6.54 -5.87
CA LEU A 230 -0.31 5.87 -7.10
C LEU A 230 0.87 6.55 -7.83
N LEU A 231 1.31 7.73 -7.38
CA LEU A 231 2.43 8.42 -8.00
C LEU A 231 3.72 7.60 -8.05
N PRO A 232 4.05 6.77 -7.03
CA PRO A 232 5.23 5.92 -7.08
C PRO A 232 5.18 4.82 -8.16
N LEU A 233 4.02 4.55 -8.79
CA LEU A 233 3.95 3.67 -9.96
C LEU A 233 4.67 4.26 -11.16
N PHE A 234 4.74 5.60 -11.25
CA PHE A 234 5.19 6.30 -12.43
C PHE A 234 6.54 6.96 -12.21
N GLN A 235 7.37 6.92 -13.24
CA GLN A 235 8.59 7.72 -13.30
C GLN A 235 8.23 9.08 -13.91
N ASN A 236 8.46 10.14 -13.16
CA ASN A 236 8.48 11.50 -13.71
C ASN A 236 9.87 12.11 -13.52
N SER A 237 10.10 13.28 -14.10
CA SER A 237 11.38 13.99 -14.01
C SER A 237 11.77 14.42 -12.59
N VAL A 238 10.85 14.34 -11.65
CA VAL A 238 11.03 14.81 -10.25
C VAL A 238 11.07 13.64 -9.28
N THR A 239 10.28 12.57 -9.53
CA THR A 239 10.25 11.37 -8.71
C THR A 239 10.71 10.17 -9.52
N GLN A 240 11.75 9.50 -9.05
CA GLN A 240 12.09 8.18 -9.57
C GLN A 240 10.96 7.22 -9.16
N GLY A 241 10.10 6.85 -10.12
CA GLY A 241 9.03 5.93 -9.85
C GLY A 241 9.55 4.60 -9.28
N TYR A 242 9.04 4.21 -8.12
CA TYR A 242 9.46 2.97 -7.48
C TYR A 242 8.73 1.74 -8.05
N GLY A 243 7.69 1.94 -8.88
CA GLY A 243 6.82 0.87 -9.36
C GLY A 243 6.00 0.25 -8.23
N THR A 244 5.58 1.07 -7.28
CA THR A 244 4.86 0.65 -6.08
C THR A 244 3.57 1.43 -5.91
N ILE A 245 2.62 0.85 -5.19
CA ILE A 245 1.48 1.56 -4.60
C ILE A 245 1.82 1.79 -3.12
N GLU A 246 1.69 3.04 -2.67
CA GLU A 246 1.94 3.44 -1.28
C GLU A 246 0.62 3.47 -0.50
N PHE A 247 0.57 2.77 0.63
CA PHE A 247 -0.53 2.78 1.60
C PHE A 247 -0.17 3.68 2.78
N ARG A 248 -0.93 4.76 2.98
CA ARG A 248 -0.60 5.85 3.90
C ARG A 248 -1.43 5.88 5.19
N HIS A 249 -2.25 4.86 5.44
CA HIS A 249 -3.29 4.93 6.49
C HIS A 249 -2.74 4.75 7.89
N LEU A 250 -1.77 3.82 8.08
CA LEU A 250 -1.38 3.39 9.42
C LEU A 250 -0.74 4.56 10.19
N TYR A 251 -1.19 4.78 11.42
CA TYR A 251 -0.57 5.75 12.32
C TYR A 251 0.79 5.23 12.83
N GLY A 252 1.64 6.16 13.31
CA GLY A 252 2.90 5.80 13.95
C GLY A 252 2.64 4.98 15.21
N THR A 253 3.19 3.78 15.30
CA THR A 253 2.99 2.85 16.40
C THR A 253 4.28 2.18 16.84
N LYS A 254 4.38 1.82 18.11
CA LYS A 254 5.46 0.98 18.67
C LYS A 254 5.14 -0.52 18.56
N ASP A 255 3.90 -0.86 18.22
CA ASP A 255 3.47 -2.24 18.08
C ASP A 255 3.84 -2.81 16.70
N GLN A 256 4.93 -3.56 16.66
CA GLN A 256 5.40 -4.21 15.45
C GLN A 256 4.39 -5.23 14.90
N MET A 257 3.61 -5.89 15.77
CA MET A 257 2.61 -6.86 15.34
C MET A 257 1.48 -6.19 14.56
N GLU A 258 1.10 -4.97 14.95
CA GLU A 258 0.12 -4.17 14.22
C GLU A 258 0.61 -3.85 12.79
N ILE A 259 1.88 -3.53 12.63
CA ILE A 259 2.50 -3.29 11.31
C ILE A 259 2.52 -4.57 10.47
N LEU A 260 2.89 -5.70 11.08
CA LEU A 260 2.89 -7.00 10.39
C LEU A 260 1.49 -7.39 9.91
N HIS A 261 0.48 -7.23 10.75
CA HIS A 261 -0.91 -7.48 10.36
C HIS A 261 -1.38 -6.54 9.25
N TRP A 262 -1.04 -5.25 9.34
CA TRP A 262 -1.32 -4.25 8.32
C TRP A 262 -0.75 -4.65 6.95
N ILE A 263 0.54 -5.00 6.92
CA ILE A 263 1.20 -5.45 5.70
C ILE A 263 0.55 -6.73 5.17
N ASN A 264 0.21 -7.67 6.04
CA ASN A 264 -0.45 -8.92 5.65
C ASN A 264 -1.81 -8.67 4.98
N ASP A 265 -2.62 -7.74 5.49
CA ASP A 265 -3.90 -7.37 4.89
C ASP A 265 -3.72 -6.79 3.48
N ILE A 266 -2.74 -5.91 3.31
CA ILE A 266 -2.40 -5.36 1.98
C ILE A 266 -1.96 -6.48 1.02
N LEU A 267 -1.15 -7.42 1.51
CA LEU A 267 -0.68 -8.54 0.69
C LEU A 267 -1.81 -9.53 0.35
N CYS A 268 -2.79 -9.71 1.22
CA CYS A 268 -4.00 -10.49 0.92
C CYS A 268 -4.76 -9.86 -0.26
N LEU A 269 -4.94 -8.55 -0.21
CA LEU A 269 -5.59 -7.80 -1.29
C LEU A 269 -4.81 -7.93 -2.61
N ARG A 270 -3.48 -7.74 -2.57
CA ARG A 270 -2.61 -7.89 -3.73
C ARG A 270 -2.67 -9.32 -4.32
N LYS A 271 -2.60 -10.34 -3.46
CA LYS A 271 -2.69 -11.73 -3.87
C LYS A 271 -3.99 -12.00 -4.62
N PHE A 272 -5.12 -11.60 -4.06
CA PHE A 272 -6.42 -11.78 -4.69
C PHE A 272 -6.51 -11.05 -6.03
N ALA A 273 -5.96 -9.83 -6.11
CA ALA A 273 -5.88 -9.06 -7.36
C ALA A 273 -5.08 -9.76 -8.46
N CYS A 274 -4.06 -10.54 -8.10
CA CYS A 274 -3.26 -11.32 -9.04
C CYS A 274 -3.97 -12.59 -9.51
N GLU A 275 -4.84 -13.17 -8.69
CA GLU A 275 -5.49 -14.46 -8.92
C GLU A 275 -6.83 -14.32 -9.67
N ILE A 276 -7.51 -13.18 -9.55
CA ILE A 276 -8.78 -12.94 -10.24
C ILE A 276 -8.54 -12.26 -11.59
N SER A 277 -9.24 -12.73 -12.64
CA SER A 277 -9.24 -12.00 -13.90
C SER A 277 -9.99 -10.66 -13.77
N LYS A 278 -9.63 -9.68 -14.59
CA LYS A 278 -10.34 -8.40 -14.60
C LYS A 278 -11.82 -8.59 -14.92
N GLY A 279 -12.15 -9.44 -15.90
CA GLY A 279 -13.52 -9.73 -16.27
C GLY A 279 -14.32 -10.33 -15.13
N ASP A 280 -13.76 -11.34 -14.43
CA ASP A 280 -14.43 -11.98 -13.29
C ASP A 280 -14.62 -11.02 -12.12
N LEU A 281 -13.62 -10.16 -11.84
CA LEU A 281 -13.75 -9.14 -10.80
C LEU A 281 -14.88 -8.16 -11.12
N LEU A 282 -14.93 -7.67 -12.37
CA LEU A 282 -15.97 -6.76 -12.82
C LEU A 282 -17.36 -7.39 -12.73
N GLU A 283 -17.49 -8.65 -13.15
CA GLU A 283 -18.77 -9.36 -13.08
C GLU A 283 -19.18 -9.62 -11.63
N ALA A 284 -18.23 -9.98 -10.76
CA ALA A 284 -18.49 -10.16 -9.34
C ALA A 284 -18.98 -8.86 -8.68
N ILE A 285 -18.37 -7.71 -9.01
CA ILE A 285 -18.81 -6.40 -8.49
C ILE A 285 -20.20 -6.04 -9.06
N LYS A 286 -20.42 -6.24 -10.35
CA LYS A 286 -21.71 -5.97 -11.01
C LYS A 286 -22.86 -6.77 -10.38
N THR A 287 -22.60 -8.00 -10.00
CA THR A 287 -23.60 -8.89 -9.39
C THR A 287 -23.66 -8.73 -7.87
N MET A 288 -22.84 -7.86 -7.28
CA MET A 288 -22.79 -7.59 -5.85
C MET A 288 -23.98 -6.71 -5.42
N ASN A 289 -25.11 -7.35 -5.20
CA ASN A 289 -26.38 -6.68 -4.88
C ASN A 289 -26.84 -6.89 -3.44
N THR A 290 -26.06 -7.57 -2.62
CA THR A 290 -26.39 -7.82 -1.23
C THR A 290 -25.16 -7.66 -0.32
N THR A 291 -25.37 -7.32 0.96
CA THR A 291 -24.32 -7.35 1.99
C THR A 291 -23.65 -8.72 2.07
N SER A 292 -24.43 -9.80 1.87
CA SER A 292 -23.89 -11.17 1.87
C SER A 292 -22.85 -11.38 0.76
N ASN A 293 -23.11 -10.89 -0.46
CA ASN A 293 -22.17 -10.99 -1.58
C ASN A 293 -20.89 -10.19 -1.29
N TYR A 294 -21.03 -8.99 -0.75
CA TYR A 294 -19.90 -8.17 -0.32
C TYR A 294 -19.05 -8.90 0.74
N MET A 295 -19.69 -9.44 1.78
CA MET A 295 -19.00 -10.16 2.85
C MET A 295 -18.40 -11.48 2.38
N ALA A 296 -19.00 -12.13 1.37
CA ALA A 296 -18.41 -13.31 0.75
C ALA A 296 -17.08 -12.98 0.06
N MET A 297 -17.03 -11.92 -0.75
CA MET A 297 -15.79 -11.46 -1.38
C MET A 297 -14.78 -10.98 -0.32
N TYR A 298 -15.22 -10.20 0.67
CA TYR A 298 -14.39 -9.78 1.79
C TYR A 298 -13.71 -10.98 2.47
N SER A 299 -14.47 -12.04 2.74
CA SER A 299 -13.95 -13.26 3.36
C SER A 299 -12.97 -14.01 2.47
N GLN A 300 -13.14 -13.96 1.15
CA GLN A 300 -12.16 -14.55 0.22
C GLN A 300 -10.83 -13.79 0.25
N VAL A 301 -10.88 -12.46 0.29
CA VAL A 301 -9.69 -11.60 0.33
C VAL A 301 -8.97 -11.72 1.66
N PHE A 302 -9.68 -11.57 2.79
CA PHE A 302 -9.08 -11.43 4.12
C PHE A 302 -9.24 -12.67 5.03
N ALA A 303 -9.60 -13.84 4.49
CA ALA A 303 -10.01 -15.03 5.25
C ALA A 303 -9.02 -15.53 6.30
N LYS A 304 -7.75 -15.19 6.19
CA LYS A 304 -6.71 -15.59 7.15
C LYS A 304 -6.30 -14.48 8.13
N GLY A 305 -6.71 -13.23 7.90
CA GLY A 305 -6.40 -12.07 8.74
C GLY A 305 -7.37 -11.81 9.91
N ARG A 306 -8.19 -12.75 10.29
CA ARG A 306 -9.40 -12.61 11.11
C ARG A 306 -9.22 -12.19 12.57
N ARG A 307 -8.53 -11.15 12.92
CA ARG A 307 -8.68 -10.60 14.28
C ARG A 307 -9.53 -9.32 14.38
N LEU A 308 -10.04 -8.77 13.28
CA LEU A 308 -10.51 -7.40 13.25
C LEU A 308 -12.03 -7.19 13.14
N LEU A 309 -12.84 -8.25 13.07
CA LEU A 309 -14.30 -8.12 13.06
C LEU A 309 -15.00 -8.83 14.24
N SER A 310 -14.29 -9.10 15.31
CA SER A 310 -14.88 -9.67 16.53
C SER A 310 -14.97 -8.66 17.68
N ASN A 311 -15.35 -7.41 17.37
CA ASN A 311 -15.86 -6.48 18.39
C ASN A 311 -16.87 -5.53 17.75
#